data_089f9ba315e3bf1e4642d9fdf34e0e63
#
_entry.id   089f9ba315e3bf1e4642d9fdf34e0e63
#
_cell.length_a   1.000
_cell.length_b   1.000
_cell.length_c   1.000
_cell.angle_alpha   90.00
_cell.angle_beta   90.00
_cell.angle_gamma   90.00
#
_symmetry.space_group_name_H-M   'P 1'
#
loop_
_entity.id
_entity.type
_entity.pdbx_description
1 polymer ?
#
loop_
_entity_poly.entity_id
_entity_poly.type
_entity_poly.pdbx_seq_one_letter_code
_entity_poly.pdbx_strand_id
1 'polypeptide(L)'
;MSIVKLNNRGVKDATAIGSITGLGTIQLIKKLTASSSATLSFVDGSSGVTLDNTYKEYLITLNNIHPSSDSDVQLQFNGSADTGSNYNVAKTTTYFSAYHYESDAHSPALGYMTYYDLAQGTGFQTLSTNIGADND
;
A
#
# COMPACT_ATOMS: atom_id res chain seq x y z
N MET A 1 -4.15 -37.17 -33.25
CA MET A 1 -3.55 -35.99 -32.55
C MET A 1 -4.69 -35.24 -31.90
N SER A 2 -4.74 -35.14 -30.57
CA SER A 2 -5.83 -34.44 -29.88
C SER A 2 -5.45 -32.97 -29.75
N ILE A 3 -6.30 -32.09 -30.28
CA ILE A 3 -6.10 -30.64 -30.14
C ILE A 3 -6.77 -30.21 -28.83
N VAL A 4 -5.99 -29.84 -27.85
CA VAL A 4 -6.49 -29.22 -26.62
C VAL A 4 -6.76 -27.76 -26.92
N LYS A 5 -8.03 -27.36 -26.89
CA LYS A 5 -8.40 -25.94 -26.97
C LYS A 5 -8.26 -25.30 -25.60
N LEU A 6 -7.28 -24.43 -25.44
CA LEU A 6 -7.19 -23.54 -24.28
C LEU A 6 -8.28 -22.44 -24.41
N ASN A 7 -9.15 -22.38 -23.43
CA ASN A 7 -10.14 -21.32 -23.33
C ASN A 7 -9.89 -20.48 -22.07
N ASN A 8 -10.58 -19.37 -21.92
CA ASN A 8 -10.42 -18.45 -20.82
C ASN A 8 -10.61 -19.09 -19.42
N ARG A 9 -11.34 -20.19 -19.32
CA ARG A 9 -11.51 -20.95 -18.08
C ARG A 9 -10.31 -21.84 -17.78
N GLY A 10 -9.68 -22.41 -18.80
CA GLY A 10 -8.55 -23.32 -18.63
C GLY A 10 -7.25 -22.64 -18.25
N VAL A 11 -7.16 -21.33 -18.44
CA VAL A 11 -5.94 -20.53 -18.14
C VAL A 11 -6.15 -19.46 -17.07
N LYS A 12 -7.31 -19.45 -16.40
CA LYS A 12 -7.68 -18.40 -15.44
C LYS A 12 -6.66 -18.20 -14.32
N ASP A 13 -6.06 -19.28 -13.86
CA ASP A 13 -5.12 -19.25 -12.73
C ASP A 13 -3.68 -19.63 -13.15
N ALA A 14 -3.41 -19.64 -14.47
CA ALA A 14 -2.07 -19.93 -14.95
C ALA A 14 -1.15 -18.72 -14.73
N THR A 15 -0.08 -18.94 -13.98
CA THR A 15 0.98 -17.94 -13.74
C THR A 15 2.16 -18.09 -14.70
N ALA A 16 2.22 -19.22 -15.43
CA ALA A 16 3.22 -19.49 -16.46
C ALA A 16 2.67 -20.48 -17.50
N ILE A 17 3.08 -20.35 -18.74
CA ILE A 17 2.81 -21.29 -19.82
C ILE A 17 4.13 -21.60 -20.52
N GLY A 18 4.69 -22.79 -20.29
CA GLY A 18 5.98 -23.18 -20.80
C GLY A 18 7.10 -22.27 -20.27
N SER A 19 7.85 -21.64 -21.16
CA SER A 19 8.90 -20.67 -20.81
C SER A 19 8.38 -19.25 -20.55
N ILE A 20 7.08 -19.00 -20.75
CA ILE A 20 6.48 -17.69 -20.48
C ILE A 20 6.15 -17.62 -18.99
N THR A 21 6.90 -16.79 -18.28
CA THR A 21 6.70 -16.51 -16.86
C THR A 21 6.15 -15.09 -16.68
N GLY A 22 5.43 -14.84 -15.58
CA GLY A 22 4.92 -13.50 -15.29
C GLY A 22 3.74 -13.09 -16.18
N LEU A 23 2.76 -13.99 -16.36
CA LEU A 23 1.52 -13.71 -17.10
C LEU A 23 0.65 -12.63 -16.47
N GLY A 24 0.91 -12.26 -15.21
CA GLY A 24 0.28 -11.15 -14.51
C GLY A 24 1.25 -9.98 -14.36
N THR A 25 0.83 -8.78 -14.73
CA THR A 25 1.61 -7.55 -14.52
C THR A 25 1.65 -7.14 -13.04
N ILE A 26 0.65 -7.52 -12.26
CA ILE A 26 0.56 -7.25 -10.81
C ILE A 26 0.11 -8.52 -10.12
N GLN A 27 0.87 -8.94 -9.10
CA GLN A 27 0.53 -10.07 -8.25
C GLN A 27 0.09 -9.58 -6.86
N LEU A 28 -1.08 -10.02 -6.42
CA LEU A 28 -1.52 -9.74 -5.06
C LEU A 28 -0.70 -10.56 -4.07
N ILE A 29 0.06 -9.89 -3.23
CA ILE A 29 0.84 -10.51 -2.15
C ILE A 29 -0.04 -10.75 -0.93
N LYS A 30 -0.68 -9.71 -0.43
CA LYS A 30 -1.50 -9.80 0.80
C LYS A 30 -2.53 -8.70 0.88
N LYS A 31 -3.69 -9.03 1.43
CA LYS A 31 -4.70 -8.08 1.90
C LYS A 31 -4.80 -8.16 3.42
N LEU A 32 -4.75 -7.01 4.08
CA LEU A 32 -5.05 -6.87 5.51
C LEU A 32 -6.30 -6.00 5.66
N THR A 33 -7.06 -6.28 6.70
CA THR A 33 -8.24 -5.47 7.07
C THR A 33 -8.03 -4.94 8.48
N ALA A 34 -8.13 -3.64 8.65
CA ALA A 34 -8.13 -3.02 9.97
C ALA A 34 -9.43 -3.34 10.69
N SER A 35 -9.33 -3.66 11.97
CA SER A 35 -10.46 -3.84 12.86
C SER A 35 -10.02 -3.39 14.25
N SER A 36 -10.34 -2.16 14.61
CA SER A 36 -9.91 -1.53 15.87
C SER A 36 -8.40 -1.65 16.13
N SER A 37 -7.60 -1.54 15.07
CA SER A 37 -6.15 -1.71 15.12
C SER A 37 -5.46 -0.38 14.89
N ALA A 38 -4.55 0.00 15.79
CA ALA A 38 -3.71 1.19 15.63
C ALA A 38 -2.67 1.02 14.51
N THR A 39 -2.28 -0.22 14.18
CA THR A 39 -1.28 -0.52 13.17
C THR A 39 -1.64 -1.77 12.38
N LEU A 40 -1.23 -1.82 11.13
CA LEU A 40 -1.20 -3.01 10.30
C LEU A 40 0.23 -3.23 9.80
N SER A 41 0.70 -4.47 9.87
CA SER A 41 2.06 -4.80 9.48
C SER A 41 2.09 -5.90 8.42
N PHE A 42 2.87 -5.68 7.37
CA PHE A 42 3.29 -6.71 6.45
C PHE A 42 4.68 -7.17 6.88
N VAL A 43 4.81 -8.43 7.26
CA VAL A 43 6.07 -9.00 7.74
C VAL A 43 6.56 -10.00 6.72
N ASP A 44 7.75 -9.75 6.18
CA ASP A 44 8.37 -10.65 5.20
C ASP A 44 8.52 -12.08 5.75
N GLY A 45 8.25 -13.06 4.89
CA GLY A 45 8.26 -14.47 5.26
C GLY A 45 7.06 -14.92 6.10
N SER A 46 6.17 -14.02 6.53
CA SER A 46 5.01 -14.35 7.35
C SER A 46 3.73 -14.36 6.54
N SER A 47 2.94 -15.43 6.69
CA SER A 47 1.60 -15.55 6.10
C SER A 47 1.55 -15.27 4.58
N GLY A 48 2.58 -15.66 3.86
CA GLY A 48 2.69 -15.48 2.41
C GLY A 48 3.10 -14.07 1.96
N VAL A 49 3.53 -13.23 2.86
CA VAL A 49 4.11 -11.93 2.51
C VAL A 49 5.53 -12.12 2.01
N THR A 50 5.85 -11.53 0.86
CA THR A 50 7.17 -11.51 0.25
C THR A 50 7.56 -10.06 0.00
N LEU A 51 8.50 -9.54 0.77
CA LEU A 51 9.02 -8.16 0.71
C LEU A 51 10.55 -8.17 0.59
N ASP A 52 11.05 -9.10 -0.21
CA ASP A 52 12.47 -9.28 -0.49
C ASP A 52 12.83 -8.76 -1.91
N ASN A 53 13.93 -9.19 -2.45
CA ASN A 53 14.39 -8.82 -3.79
C ASN A 53 13.66 -9.57 -4.94
N THR A 54 12.62 -10.34 -4.66
CA THR A 54 11.83 -11.04 -5.68
C THR A 54 11.14 -10.07 -6.63
N TYR A 55 10.63 -8.98 -6.09
CA TYR A 55 9.98 -7.92 -6.86
C TYR A 55 10.80 -6.62 -6.78
N LYS A 56 10.85 -5.89 -7.89
CA LYS A 56 11.54 -4.59 -7.95
C LYS A 56 10.71 -3.46 -7.37
N GLU A 57 9.39 -3.62 -7.40
CA GLU A 57 8.43 -2.60 -7.00
C GLU A 57 7.27 -3.24 -6.24
N TYR A 58 6.77 -2.54 -5.26
CA TYR A 58 5.62 -2.92 -4.45
C TYR A 58 4.60 -1.79 -4.49
N LEU A 59 3.37 -2.13 -4.81
CA LEU A 59 2.24 -1.21 -4.74
C LEU A 59 1.41 -1.50 -3.50
N ILE A 60 1.26 -0.53 -2.63
CA ILE A 60 0.39 -0.60 -1.45
C ILE A 60 -0.81 0.29 -1.69
N THR A 61 -2.01 -0.28 -1.62
CA THR A 61 -3.26 0.47 -1.72
C THR A 61 -3.96 0.48 -0.37
N LEU A 62 -4.43 1.64 0.02
CA LEU A 62 -5.16 1.87 1.26
C LEU A 62 -6.58 2.33 0.89
N ASN A 63 -7.56 1.50 1.17
CA ASN A 63 -8.93 1.75 0.77
C ASN A 63 -9.82 1.82 2.01
N ASN A 64 -10.68 2.81 2.04
CA ASN A 64 -11.68 2.97 3.09
C ASN A 64 -11.05 2.94 4.49
N ILE A 65 -10.08 3.81 4.72
CA ILE A 65 -9.39 3.95 6.00
C ILE A 65 -10.08 5.02 6.81
N HIS A 66 -10.66 4.63 7.93
CA HIS A 66 -11.35 5.52 8.86
C HIS A 66 -10.74 5.41 10.25
N PRO A 67 -10.45 6.51 10.93
CA PRO A 67 -10.06 6.49 12.33
C PRO A 67 -11.28 6.21 13.23
N SER A 68 -11.02 5.79 14.45
CA SER A 68 -12.07 5.51 15.45
C SER A 68 -12.60 6.75 16.15
N SER A 69 -11.99 7.88 15.95
CA SER A 69 -12.42 9.16 16.54
C SER A 69 -12.10 10.32 15.62
N ASP A 70 -12.95 11.32 15.68
CA ASP A 70 -12.77 12.56 14.95
C ASP A 70 -11.74 13.44 15.65
N SER A 71 -10.54 13.48 15.11
CA SER A 71 -9.43 14.30 15.61
C SER A 71 -8.37 14.44 14.50
N ASP A 72 -7.33 15.22 14.76
CA ASP A 72 -6.18 15.39 13.85
C ASP A 72 -5.38 14.09 13.68
N VAL A 73 -6.03 13.04 13.19
CA VAL A 73 -5.42 11.75 12.97
C VAL A 73 -4.56 11.78 11.71
N GLN A 74 -3.38 11.23 11.80
CA GLN A 74 -2.48 11.06 10.68
C GLN A 74 -2.38 9.60 10.29
N LEU A 75 -2.47 9.33 9.00
CA LEU A 75 -2.07 8.06 8.43
C LEU A 75 -0.59 8.10 8.08
N GLN A 76 0.16 7.17 8.61
CA GLN A 76 1.61 7.16 8.46
C GLN A 76 2.12 5.78 8.03
N PHE A 77 3.25 5.77 7.33
CA PHE A 77 3.99 4.59 6.93
C PHE A 77 5.40 4.59 7.54
N ASN A 78 5.85 3.42 7.96
CA ASN A 78 7.25 3.21 8.33
C ASN A 78 7.68 1.78 7.96
N GLY A 79 8.97 1.52 8.00
CA GLY A 79 9.56 0.22 7.70
C GLY A 79 10.67 -0.16 8.67
N SER A 80 10.87 -1.47 8.83
CA SER A 80 12.01 -2.07 9.52
C SER A 80 12.74 -2.98 8.54
N ALA A 81 14.06 -3.03 8.61
CA ALA A 81 14.88 -3.90 7.77
C ALA A 81 14.98 -5.34 8.31
N ASP A 82 14.56 -5.53 9.53
CA ASP A 82 14.48 -6.81 10.20
C ASP A 82 13.03 -7.12 10.58
N THR A 83 12.77 -8.27 11.13
CA THR A 83 11.46 -8.64 11.65
C THR A 83 11.11 -7.97 12.98
N GLY A 84 12.00 -7.11 13.46
CA GLY A 84 11.83 -6.38 14.70
C GLY A 84 10.93 -5.14 14.57
N SER A 85 10.90 -4.35 15.63
CA SER A 85 10.05 -3.16 15.76
C SER A 85 10.84 -1.85 15.86
N ASN A 86 12.09 -1.83 15.45
CA ASN A 86 12.95 -0.65 15.53
C ASN A 86 12.66 0.41 14.46
N TYR A 87 11.99 0.04 13.35
CA TYR A 87 11.52 0.97 12.31
C TYR A 87 12.54 2.06 11.93
N ASN A 88 13.80 1.64 11.74
CA ASN A 88 14.94 2.54 11.53
C ASN A 88 15.48 2.52 10.10
N VAL A 89 14.70 2.04 9.15
CA VAL A 89 15.10 2.07 7.74
C VAL A 89 15.12 3.50 7.23
N ALA A 90 16.26 3.91 6.69
CA ALA A 90 16.37 5.19 5.99
C ALA A 90 15.57 5.14 4.69
N LYS A 91 14.70 6.13 4.49
CA LYS A 91 13.80 6.26 3.33
C LYS A 91 14.02 7.59 2.63
N THR A 92 13.95 7.56 1.32
CA THR A 92 13.76 8.77 0.51
C THR A 92 12.37 8.69 -0.08
N THR A 93 11.57 9.70 0.14
CA THR A 93 10.16 9.71 -0.21
C THR A 93 9.77 10.96 -0.95
N THR A 94 8.70 10.87 -1.70
CA THR A 94 8.05 11.99 -2.39
C THR A 94 6.55 11.89 -2.11
N TYR A 95 5.94 12.99 -1.71
CA TYR A 95 4.53 13.04 -1.34
C TYR A 95 3.73 13.96 -2.25
N PHE A 96 2.72 13.40 -2.90
CA PHE A 96 1.71 14.13 -3.65
C PHE A 96 0.36 13.95 -2.98
N SER A 97 -0.37 15.03 -2.81
CA SER A 97 -1.71 15.02 -2.25
C SER A 97 -2.72 15.53 -3.25
N ALA A 98 -3.79 14.78 -3.44
CA ALA A 98 -5.00 15.23 -4.10
C ALA A 98 -6.13 15.15 -3.09
N TYR A 99 -6.85 16.25 -2.86
CA TYR A 99 -7.93 16.28 -1.90
C TYR A 99 -9.13 17.08 -2.41
N HIS A 100 -10.28 16.65 -1.96
CA HIS A 100 -11.55 17.33 -2.12
C HIS A 100 -12.24 17.36 -0.76
N TYR A 101 -12.69 18.51 -0.37
CA TYR A 101 -13.50 18.66 0.85
C TYR A 101 -14.96 18.43 0.51
N GLU A 102 -15.73 17.83 1.39
CA GLU A 102 -17.19 17.75 1.28
C GLU A 102 -17.84 19.12 1.37
N SER A 103 -17.20 20.01 2.12
CA SER A 103 -17.62 21.40 2.19
C SER A 103 -17.27 22.15 0.91
N ASP A 104 -18.26 22.74 0.25
CA ASP A 104 -18.07 23.63 -0.91
C ASP A 104 -17.26 24.91 -0.59
N ALA A 105 -16.87 25.11 0.67
CA ALA A 105 -16.08 26.26 1.09
C ALA A 105 -14.61 26.20 0.67
N HIS A 106 -14.13 25.03 0.26
CA HIS A 106 -12.74 24.83 -0.13
C HIS A 106 -12.64 24.24 -1.54
N SER A 107 -11.78 24.82 -2.35
CA SER A 107 -11.50 24.28 -3.68
C SER A 107 -10.69 22.97 -3.59
N PRO A 108 -11.00 21.98 -4.42
CA PRO A 108 -10.14 20.81 -4.54
C PRO A 108 -8.75 21.20 -4.99
N ALA A 109 -7.74 20.48 -4.50
CA ALA A 109 -6.37 20.76 -4.85
C ALA A 109 -5.55 19.49 -5.13
N LEU A 110 -4.54 19.65 -5.97
CA LEU A 110 -3.46 18.69 -6.19
C LEU A 110 -2.15 19.41 -5.92
N GLY A 111 -1.34 18.87 -5.04
CA GLY A 111 -0.08 19.50 -4.68
C GLY A 111 1.04 18.52 -4.37
N TYR A 112 2.25 19.01 -4.55
CA TYR A 112 3.47 18.38 -4.08
C TYR A 112 3.82 18.98 -2.71
N MET A 113 3.93 18.15 -1.69
CA MET A 113 4.10 18.57 -0.30
C MET A 113 5.52 18.28 0.17
N THR A 114 6.44 19.20 -0.15
CA THR A 114 7.88 19.03 0.11
C THR A 114 8.24 18.84 1.57
N TYR A 115 7.48 19.40 2.49
CA TYR A 115 7.78 19.28 3.93
C TYR A 115 7.42 17.92 4.55
N TYR A 116 6.74 17.06 3.80
CA TYR A 116 6.50 15.68 4.20
C TYR A 116 7.51 14.72 3.59
N ASP A 117 8.36 15.17 2.68
CA ASP A 117 9.36 14.31 2.08
C ASP A 117 10.47 13.95 3.07
N LEU A 118 10.92 12.72 2.98
CA LEU A 118 12.10 12.25 3.70
C LEU A 118 13.28 12.16 2.75
N ALA A 119 14.41 12.74 3.14
CA ALA A 119 15.68 12.58 2.45
C ALA A 119 16.59 11.70 3.30
N GLN A 120 16.57 10.39 3.04
CA GLN A 120 17.26 9.37 3.84
C GLN A 120 16.94 9.43 5.34
N GLY A 121 15.71 9.80 5.65
CA GLY A 121 15.21 9.87 7.00
C GLY A 121 14.66 8.54 7.51
N THR A 122 14.75 8.29 8.81
CA THR A 122 14.21 7.10 9.47
C THR A 122 12.83 7.31 10.08
N GLY A 123 12.31 8.54 10.04
CA GLY A 123 11.01 8.90 10.58
C GLY A 123 9.83 8.25 9.87
N PHE A 124 8.64 8.47 10.40
CA PHE A 124 7.40 8.09 9.74
C PHE A 124 7.16 8.95 8.49
N GLN A 125 6.77 8.30 7.39
CA GLN A 125 6.24 9.00 6.23
C GLN A 125 4.76 9.29 6.46
N THR A 126 4.38 10.54 6.50
CA THR A 126 2.96 10.93 6.53
C THR A 126 2.34 10.68 5.15
N LEU A 127 1.23 9.97 5.13
CA LEU A 127 0.46 9.64 3.93
C LEU A 127 -0.82 10.49 3.84
N SER A 128 -1.37 10.89 4.97
CA SER A 128 -2.50 11.81 5.05
C SER A 128 -2.57 12.44 6.44
N THR A 129 -3.16 13.63 6.51
CA THR A 129 -3.42 14.35 7.75
C THR A 129 -4.91 14.68 7.84
N ASN A 130 -5.40 14.92 9.05
CA ASN A 130 -6.78 15.33 9.30
C ASN A 130 -7.80 14.37 8.69
N ILE A 131 -7.56 13.07 8.90
CA ILE A 131 -8.52 12.06 8.49
C ILE A 131 -9.67 12.10 9.49
N GLY A 132 -10.85 12.47 9.03
CA GLY A 132 -12.06 12.51 9.83
C GLY A 132 -12.53 11.12 10.25
N ALA A 133 -13.23 11.03 11.37
CA ALA A 133 -13.96 9.82 11.74
C ALA A 133 -15.17 9.66 10.85
N ASP A 134 -15.49 8.42 10.57
CA ASP A 134 -16.65 8.06 9.79
C ASP A 134 -17.91 8.15 10.67
N ASN A 135 -18.52 9.30 10.67
CA ASN A 135 -19.86 9.52 11.25
C ASN A 135 -20.85 10.06 10.20
N ASP A 136 -20.49 10.01 8.93
CA ASP A 136 -21.29 10.53 7.83
C ASP A 136 -22.01 9.42 7.07
#